data_5b16bec5e2d2e2cce0059703fe394b21
#
_entry.id   5b16bec5e2d2e2cce0059703fe394b21
#
_cell.length_a   1.000
_cell.length_b   1.000
_cell.length_c   1.000
_cell.angle_alpha   90.00
_cell.angle_beta   90.00
_cell.angle_gamma   90.00
#
_symmetry.space_group_name_H-M   'P 1'
#
loop_
_entity.id
_entity.type
_entity.pdbx_description
1 polymer ?
#
loop_
_entity_poly.entity_id
_entity_poly.type
_entity_poly.pdbx_seq_one_letter_code
_entity_poly.pdbx_strand_id
1 'polypeptide(L)'
;MSLPRLPLTVLGGYLGAGKTTLLNRLLSEDHGQRILVMVNDFGAINIDASLIAAASSDTLTLSNGCVCCTMGADLFMAMGDALDRRPRPDHLVIEASGVADPAKIADAARTEPEMSYGGIAVVVDALNWPALADDPLIGAQLQDQVRVADMLLVSKTDGTIADGLAQRLTALTPAPQIDLSMAPEFAPLLLSGILPRPASPKTAPHPAYVGWSHDSDQRFSRASLFEKLTQAPANLYRIKGRVLGLDAPGWEIHRVGTQVDIKRCETPRTQLVALGPAAGLTRQDIENWWAA
;
A
#
# COMPACT_ATOMS: atom_id res chain seq x y z
N MET A 1 -19.87 -32.04 0.92
CA MET A 1 -18.50 -31.73 0.43
C MET A 1 -18.09 -30.42 1.05
N SER A 2 -16.98 -30.36 1.75
CA SER A 2 -16.42 -29.08 2.24
C SER A 2 -15.99 -28.22 1.05
N LEU A 3 -16.30 -26.95 1.10
CA LEU A 3 -15.80 -25.97 0.10
C LEU A 3 -14.27 -25.96 0.12
N PRO A 4 -13.60 -25.72 -1.03
CA PRO A 4 -12.15 -25.53 -1.04
C PRO A 4 -11.78 -24.33 -0.16
N ARG A 5 -10.60 -24.39 0.46
CA ARG A 5 -10.09 -23.26 1.23
C ARG A 5 -9.91 -22.04 0.32
N LEU A 6 -10.27 -20.85 0.84
CA LEU A 6 -10.11 -19.60 0.13
C LEU A 6 -8.63 -19.15 0.19
N PRO A 7 -7.91 -19.06 -0.96
CA PRO A 7 -6.55 -18.55 -0.97
C PRO A 7 -6.54 -17.07 -0.57
N LEU A 8 -5.58 -16.70 0.29
CA LEU A 8 -5.36 -15.31 0.69
C LEU A 8 -3.92 -14.90 0.37
N THR A 9 -3.76 -13.89 -0.48
CA THR A 9 -2.48 -13.26 -0.81
C THR A 9 -2.39 -11.88 -0.18
N VAL A 10 -1.25 -11.58 0.45
CA VAL A 10 -0.97 -10.27 1.01
C VAL A 10 -0.11 -9.47 0.05
N LEU A 11 -0.58 -8.27 -0.32
CA LEU A 11 0.19 -7.30 -1.10
C LEU A 11 0.77 -6.25 -0.16
N GLY A 12 2.06 -6.37 0.15
CA GLY A 12 2.83 -5.44 0.98
C GLY A 12 3.65 -4.46 0.15
N GLY A 13 4.41 -3.63 0.83
CA GLY A 13 5.32 -2.64 0.25
C GLY A 13 5.10 -1.25 0.84
N TYR A 14 6.17 -0.46 0.89
CA TYR A 14 6.14 0.83 1.55
C TYR A 14 5.23 1.85 0.84
N LEU A 15 5.05 2.99 1.47
CA LEU A 15 4.22 4.09 0.95
C LEU A 15 4.67 4.53 -0.44
N GLY A 16 3.73 4.61 -1.40
CA GLY A 16 4.03 5.05 -2.76
C GLY A 16 4.73 4.04 -3.66
N ALA A 17 4.93 2.79 -3.22
CA ALA A 17 5.56 1.75 -4.03
C ALA A 17 4.73 1.28 -5.24
N GLY A 18 3.44 1.67 -5.33
CA GLY A 18 2.58 1.34 -6.46
C GLY A 18 1.55 0.24 -6.20
N LYS A 19 1.30 -0.16 -4.95
CA LYS A 19 0.35 -1.21 -4.58
C LYS A 19 -1.05 -1.01 -5.18
N THR A 20 -1.64 0.19 -4.98
CA THR A 20 -2.97 0.53 -5.51
C THR A 20 -3.00 0.50 -7.05
N THR A 21 -1.92 0.89 -7.71
CA THR A 21 -1.78 0.79 -9.17
C THR A 21 -1.80 -0.67 -9.62
N LEU A 22 -1.10 -1.54 -8.89
CA LEU A 22 -1.10 -2.99 -9.17
C LEU A 22 -2.45 -3.63 -8.92
N LEU A 23 -3.17 -3.23 -7.87
CA LEU A 23 -4.53 -3.72 -7.63
C LEU A 23 -5.49 -3.31 -8.76
N ASN A 24 -5.40 -2.06 -9.23
CA ASN A 24 -6.20 -1.63 -10.38
C ASN A 24 -5.86 -2.45 -11.64
N ARG A 25 -4.59 -2.75 -11.86
CA ARG A 25 -4.15 -3.61 -12.95
C ARG A 25 -4.72 -5.03 -12.79
N LEU A 26 -4.60 -5.64 -11.62
CA LEU A 26 -5.17 -6.96 -11.31
C LEU A 26 -6.66 -7.01 -11.61
N LEU A 27 -7.43 -6.03 -11.14
CA LEU A 27 -8.88 -5.97 -11.32
C LEU A 27 -9.30 -5.69 -12.77
N SER A 28 -8.40 -5.16 -13.62
CA SER A 28 -8.65 -4.89 -15.04
C SER A 28 -8.24 -6.02 -15.98
N GLU A 29 -7.43 -6.98 -15.52
CA GLU A 29 -7.03 -8.15 -16.29
C GLU A 29 -8.18 -9.19 -16.36
N ASP A 30 -8.34 -9.85 -17.49
CA ASP A 30 -9.28 -10.96 -17.65
C ASP A 30 -8.61 -12.27 -17.17
N HIS A 31 -8.72 -12.53 -15.88
CA HIS A 31 -8.11 -13.70 -15.23
C HIS A 31 -9.12 -14.83 -14.93
N GLY A 32 -10.40 -14.65 -15.26
CA GLY A 32 -11.44 -15.67 -15.10
C GLY A 32 -11.77 -16.08 -13.65
N GLN A 33 -11.27 -15.33 -12.65
CA GLN A 33 -11.50 -15.60 -11.22
C GLN A 33 -12.28 -14.45 -10.57
N ARG A 34 -13.07 -14.77 -9.55
CA ARG A 34 -13.72 -13.77 -8.70
C ARG A 34 -12.75 -13.38 -7.59
N ILE A 35 -12.07 -12.27 -7.77
CA ILE A 35 -11.13 -11.76 -6.78
C ILE A 35 -11.86 -10.80 -5.85
N LEU A 36 -11.71 -11.02 -4.55
CA LEU A 36 -12.09 -10.04 -3.55
C LEU A 36 -10.85 -9.29 -3.08
N VAL A 37 -10.86 -7.98 -3.18
CA VAL A 37 -9.77 -7.12 -2.71
C VAL A 37 -10.18 -6.44 -1.40
N MET A 38 -9.37 -6.60 -0.37
CA MET A 38 -9.47 -5.81 0.86
C MET A 38 -8.38 -4.75 0.88
N VAL A 39 -8.78 -3.50 1.02
CA VAL A 39 -7.87 -2.37 1.14
C VAL A 39 -7.83 -1.89 2.58
N ASN A 40 -6.63 -1.85 3.13
CA ASN A 40 -6.39 -1.31 4.44
C ASN A 40 -5.72 0.07 4.32
N ASP A 41 -6.52 1.12 4.45
CA ASP A 41 -6.05 2.51 4.33
C ASP A 41 -5.74 3.11 5.71
N PHE A 42 -4.69 3.95 5.76
CA PHE A 42 -4.30 4.68 6.96
C PHE A 42 -4.93 6.06 6.96
N GLY A 43 -5.90 6.30 7.86
CA GLY A 43 -6.49 7.63 8.05
C GLY A 43 -8.03 7.61 8.07
N ALA A 44 -8.60 8.72 8.51
CA ALA A 44 -10.07 8.92 8.58
C ALA A 44 -10.73 9.10 7.19
N ILE A 45 -9.94 9.26 6.13
CA ILE A 45 -10.39 9.45 4.75
C ILE A 45 -9.83 8.32 3.89
N ASN A 46 -10.70 7.47 3.36
CA ASN A 46 -10.36 6.29 2.54
C ASN A 46 -9.98 6.69 1.11
N ILE A 47 -8.84 7.34 0.92
CA ILE A 47 -8.40 7.81 -0.41
C ILE A 47 -7.91 6.63 -1.26
N ASP A 48 -7.20 5.66 -0.69
CA ASP A 48 -6.70 4.49 -1.43
C ASP A 48 -7.85 3.66 -1.98
N ALA A 49 -8.89 3.41 -1.18
CA ALA A 49 -10.09 2.72 -1.65
C ALA A 49 -10.83 3.48 -2.75
N SER A 50 -10.89 4.81 -2.67
CA SER A 50 -11.54 5.66 -3.69
C SER A 50 -10.77 5.71 -5.02
N LEU A 51 -9.50 5.30 -5.03
CA LEU A 51 -8.64 5.25 -6.22
C LEU A 51 -8.68 3.89 -6.92
N ILE A 52 -9.34 2.89 -6.35
CA ILE A 52 -9.58 1.62 -7.04
C ILE A 52 -10.71 1.85 -8.04
N ALA A 53 -10.35 1.89 -9.32
CA ALA A 53 -11.27 2.21 -10.43
C ALA A 53 -12.44 1.21 -10.58
N ALA A 54 -12.28 -0.02 -10.09
CA ALA A 54 -13.28 -1.09 -10.10
C ALA A 54 -14.01 -1.23 -8.76
N ALA A 55 -14.15 -0.17 -7.97
CA ALA A 55 -14.88 -0.16 -6.70
C ALA A 55 -16.37 -0.49 -6.90
N SER A 56 -16.64 -1.72 -7.30
CA SER A 56 -17.94 -2.37 -7.42
C SER A 56 -18.05 -3.45 -6.33
N SER A 57 -18.89 -4.47 -6.53
CA SER A 57 -19.12 -5.59 -5.60
C SER A 57 -17.87 -6.34 -5.11
N ASP A 58 -16.71 -6.15 -5.74
CA ASP A 58 -15.51 -6.96 -5.55
C ASP A 58 -14.43 -6.31 -4.66
N THR A 59 -14.75 -5.17 -4.03
CA THR A 59 -13.82 -4.48 -3.13
C THR A 59 -14.46 -4.30 -1.74
N LEU A 60 -13.73 -4.66 -0.69
CA LEU A 60 -14.05 -4.35 0.71
C LEU A 60 -13.03 -3.34 1.25
N THR A 61 -13.51 -2.30 1.89
CA THR A 61 -12.64 -1.32 2.55
C THR A 61 -12.71 -1.51 4.06
N LEU A 62 -11.56 -1.71 4.70
CA LEU A 62 -11.45 -1.72 6.15
C LEU A 62 -11.40 -0.27 6.65
N SER A 63 -12.46 0.21 7.29
CA SER A 63 -12.68 1.64 7.59
C SER A 63 -12.18 2.11 8.96
N ASN A 64 -11.64 1.23 9.80
CA ASN A 64 -11.30 1.58 11.18
C ASN A 64 -9.81 1.53 11.47
N GLY A 65 -9.10 2.64 11.17
CA GLY A 65 -7.81 2.96 11.79
C GLY A 65 -6.67 1.95 11.58
N CYS A 66 -5.49 2.35 11.95
CA CYS A 66 -4.26 1.57 11.84
C CYS A 66 -4.39 0.09 12.19
N VAL A 67 -4.49 -0.78 11.20
CA VAL A 67 -4.34 -2.26 11.37
C VAL A 67 -2.98 -2.62 12.00
N CYS A 68 -2.00 -1.73 11.99
CA CYS A 68 -0.70 -1.95 12.65
C CYS A 68 -0.77 -2.00 14.19
N CYS A 69 -1.81 -1.42 14.83
CA CYS A 69 -1.90 -1.33 16.29
C CYS A 69 -3.04 -2.14 16.92
N THR A 70 -4.11 -2.48 16.15
CA THR A 70 -5.32 -3.14 16.69
C THR A 70 -5.79 -4.33 15.85
N MET A 71 -4.89 -5.04 15.22
CA MET A 71 -5.11 -6.10 14.22
C MET A 71 -5.86 -7.37 14.70
N GLY A 72 -6.60 -7.36 15.75
CA GLY A 72 -7.30 -8.59 16.15
C GLY A 72 -8.68 -8.74 15.50
N ALA A 73 -9.66 -7.99 16.00
CA ALA A 73 -11.07 -8.30 15.71
C ALA A 73 -11.51 -7.89 14.28
N ASP A 74 -11.15 -6.71 13.81
CA ASP A 74 -11.68 -6.15 12.54
C ASP A 74 -11.20 -6.94 11.30
N LEU A 75 -9.93 -7.40 11.30
CA LEU A 75 -9.41 -8.23 10.21
C LEU A 75 -10.09 -9.59 10.17
N PHE A 76 -10.26 -10.25 11.32
CA PHE A 76 -10.94 -11.55 11.39
C PHE A 76 -12.43 -11.44 11.03
N MET A 77 -13.12 -10.36 11.42
CA MET A 77 -14.49 -10.11 11.01
C MET A 77 -14.59 -9.94 9.48
N ALA A 78 -13.70 -9.12 8.89
CA ALA A 78 -13.69 -8.91 7.44
C ALA A 78 -13.33 -10.21 6.67
N MET A 79 -12.45 -11.05 7.21
CA MET A 79 -12.17 -12.39 6.66
C MET A 79 -13.40 -13.30 6.74
N GLY A 80 -14.15 -13.27 7.85
CA GLY A 80 -15.43 -13.95 7.98
C GLY A 80 -16.45 -13.47 6.94
N ASP A 81 -16.61 -12.16 6.78
CA ASP A 81 -17.48 -11.56 5.77
C ASP A 81 -17.09 -12.02 4.33
N ALA A 82 -15.79 -12.15 4.06
CA ALA A 82 -15.30 -12.66 2.78
C ALA A 82 -15.67 -14.13 2.55
N LEU A 83 -15.60 -14.96 3.58
CA LEU A 83 -15.99 -16.37 3.53
C LEU A 83 -17.50 -16.56 3.36
N ASP A 84 -18.29 -15.66 3.94
CA ASP A 84 -19.76 -15.70 3.88
C ASP A 84 -20.34 -15.09 2.59
N ARG A 85 -19.54 -14.39 1.78
CA ARG A 85 -19.99 -13.82 0.51
C ARG A 85 -20.55 -14.86 -0.45
N ARG A 86 -21.63 -14.47 -1.16
CA ARG A 86 -22.24 -15.29 -2.20
C ARG A 86 -22.51 -14.45 -3.46
N PRO A 87 -21.94 -14.81 -4.63
CA PRO A 87 -21.06 -15.96 -4.84
C PRO A 87 -19.74 -15.83 -4.07
N ARG A 88 -19.21 -16.97 -3.60
CA ARG A 88 -17.93 -16.99 -2.87
C ARG A 88 -16.80 -16.54 -3.79
N PRO A 89 -15.87 -15.69 -3.34
CA PRO A 89 -14.68 -15.36 -4.11
C PRO A 89 -13.79 -16.59 -4.30
N ASP A 90 -13.04 -16.60 -5.40
CA ASP A 90 -12.08 -17.65 -5.71
C ASP A 90 -10.71 -17.33 -5.11
N HIS A 91 -10.44 -16.04 -4.83
CA HIS A 91 -9.20 -15.54 -4.21
C HIS A 91 -9.45 -14.26 -3.42
N LEU A 92 -8.80 -14.13 -2.26
CA LEU A 92 -8.77 -12.92 -1.45
C LEU A 92 -7.40 -12.27 -1.54
N VAL A 93 -7.34 -10.99 -1.92
CA VAL A 93 -6.11 -10.19 -1.92
C VAL A 93 -6.26 -9.09 -0.88
N ILE A 94 -5.34 -9.03 0.10
CA ILE A 94 -5.33 -7.97 1.12
C ILE A 94 -4.17 -7.01 0.85
N GLU A 95 -4.48 -5.75 0.53
CA GLU A 95 -3.48 -4.69 0.51
C GLU A 95 -3.11 -4.30 1.94
N ALA A 96 -1.89 -4.57 2.34
CA ALA A 96 -1.34 -4.06 3.57
C ALA A 96 -1.06 -2.55 3.44
N SER A 97 -1.44 -1.75 4.44
CA SER A 97 -1.00 -0.35 4.52
C SER A 97 0.51 -0.26 4.33
N GLY A 98 0.99 0.81 3.67
CA GLY A 98 2.43 0.97 3.41
C GLY A 98 3.34 0.96 4.64
N VAL A 99 2.77 1.15 5.83
CA VAL A 99 3.47 1.08 7.11
C VAL A 99 3.14 -0.20 7.90
N ALA A 100 2.24 -1.05 7.42
CA ALA A 100 1.88 -2.28 8.09
C ALA A 100 2.96 -3.35 7.92
N ASP A 101 2.92 -4.33 8.82
CA ASP A 101 3.68 -5.55 8.73
C ASP A 101 2.87 -6.62 7.98
N PRO A 102 3.24 -7.00 6.75
CA PRO A 102 2.47 -7.95 5.97
C PRO A 102 2.41 -9.35 6.61
N ALA A 103 3.42 -9.72 7.41
CA ALA A 103 3.47 -11.03 8.05
C ALA A 103 2.33 -11.22 9.05
N LYS A 104 1.90 -10.16 9.75
CA LYS A 104 0.77 -10.25 10.68
C LYS A 104 -0.54 -10.60 9.98
N ILE A 105 -0.78 -10.05 8.76
CA ILE A 105 -1.96 -10.37 7.96
C ILE A 105 -1.88 -11.83 7.48
N ALA A 106 -0.69 -12.26 7.05
CA ALA A 106 -0.47 -13.64 6.64
C ALA A 106 -0.68 -14.64 7.80
N ASP A 107 -0.29 -14.27 9.01
CA ASP A 107 -0.50 -15.11 10.22
C ASP A 107 -1.99 -15.28 10.53
N ALA A 108 -2.81 -14.23 10.35
CA ALA A 108 -4.25 -14.34 10.48
C ALA A 108 -4.83 -15.37 9.47
N ALA A 109 -4.38 -15.34 8.20
CA ALA A 109 -4.80 -16.32 7.20
C ALA A 109 -4.40 -17.76 7.54
N ARG A 110 -3.23 -17.94 8.15
CA ARG A 110 -2.73 -19.27 8.58
C ARG A 110 -3.53 -19.86 9.74
N THR A 111 -4.16 -19.00 10.56
CA THR A 111 -4.98 -19.41 11.71
C THR A 111 -6.44 -19.67 11.36
N GLU A 112 -6.92 -19.17 10.20
CA GLU A 112 -8.29 -19.38 9.74
C GLU A 112 -8.42 -20.70 8.98
N PRO A 113 -9.20 -21.69 9.50
CA PRO A 113 -9.27 -23.04 8.91
C PRO A 113 -9.83 -23.08 7.49
N GLU A 114 -10.71 -22.14 7.14
CA GLU A 114 -11.35 -22.08 5.82
C GLU A 114 -10.52 -21.29 4.78
N MET A 115 -9.37 -20.75 5.19
CA MET A 115 -8.42 -20.05 4.32
C MET A 115 -7.17 -20.87 4.06
N SER A 116 -6.49 -20.56 2.97
CA SER A 116 -5.16 -21.06 2.66
C SER A 116 -4.22 -19.88 2.42
N TYR A 117 -3.02 -19.96 2.96
CA TYR A 117 -2.00 -18.95 2.75
C TYR A 117 -1.50 -18.96 1.30
N GLY A 118 -1.74 -17.88 0.55
CA GLY A 118 -1.34 -17.70 -0.85
C GLY A 118 -0.02 -16.98 -1.03
N GLY A 119 0.61 -16.52 0.06
CA GLY A 119 1.92 -15.85 0.02
C GLY A 119 1.86 -14.34 0.28
N ILE A 120 3.05 -13.76 0.51
CA ILE A 120 3.29 -12.32 0.65
C ILE A 120 4.06 -11.83 -0.58
N ALA A 121 3.42 -10.97 -1.39
CA ALA A 121 4.08 -10.19 -2.43
C ALA A 121 4.41 -8.80 -1.89
N VAL A 122 5.67 -8.36 -2.00
CA VAL A 122 6.08 -7.03 -1.55
C VAL A 122 6.53 -6.19 -2.73
N VAL A 123 5.87 -5.03 -2.90
CA VAL A 123 6.22 -4.06 -3.94
C VAL A 123 7.38 -3.21 -3.47
N VAL A 124 8.46 -3.19 -4.25
CA VAL A 124 9.68 -2.43 -4.02
C VAL A 124 9.79 -1.33 -5.07
N ASP A 125 9.79 -0.07 -4.65
CA ASP A 125 10.01 1.10 -5.50
C ASP A 125 11.49 1.23 -5.84
N ALA A 126 11.89 0.91 -7.07
CA ALA A 126 13.30 0.93 -7.48
C ALA A 126 13.97 2.30 -7.30
N LEU A 127 13.21 3.40 -7.40
CA LEU A 127 13.74 4.76 -7.31
C LEU A 127 13.94 5.21 -5.86
N ASN A 128 13.00 4.91 -4.98
CA ASN A 128 12.99 5.46 -3.62
C ASN A 128 13.50 4.48 -2.56
N TRP A 129 13.28 3.18 -2.75
CA TRP A 129 13.62 2.17 -1.75
C TRP A 129 15.10 2.20 -1.33
N PRO A 130 16.10 2.39 -2.21
CA PRO A 130 17.50 2.40 -1.79
C PRO A 130 17.82 3.46 -0.74
N ALA A 131 17.32 4.67 -0.92
CA ALA A 131 17.53 5.77 0.03
C ALA A 131 16.70 5.59 1.32
N LEU A 132 15.45 5.15 1.19
CA LEU A 132 14.55 4.95 2.34
C LEU A 132 14.99 3.75 3.20
N ALA A 133 15.59 2.73 2.62
CA ALA A 133 16.11 1.58 3.36
C ALA A 133 17.35 1.92 4.21
N ASP A 134 18.02 3.03 3.91
CA ASP A 134 19.15 3.56 4.69
C ASP A 134 18.72 4.65 5.69
N ASP A 135 17.45 5.02 5.69
CA ASP A 135 16.90 6.02 6.62
C ASP A 135 16.90 5.50 8.06
N PRO A 136 17.47 6.26 9.02
CA PRO A 136 17.61 5.80 10.41
C PRO A 136 16.28 5.59 11.15
N LEU A 137 15.17 6.16 10.68
CA LEU A 137 13.86 6.08 11.34
C LEU A 137 13.00 4.94 10.81
N ILE A 138 13.10 4.64 9.52
CA ILE A 138 12.18 3.70 8.85
C ILE A 138 12.90 2.59 8.09
N GLY A 139 14.21 2.70 7.87
CA GLY A 139 14.96 1.77 7.03
C GLY A 139 14.82 0.31 7.49
N ALA A 140 14.87 0.06 8.81
CA ALA A 140 14.67 -1.27 9.36
C ALA A 140 13.29 -1.85 9.00
N GLN A 141 12.23 -1.04 9.03
CA GLN A 141 10.88 -1.45 8.65
C GLN A 141 10.78 -1.82 7.18
N LEU A 142 11.37 -1.01 6.28
CA LEU A 142 11.38 -1.31 4.85
C LEU A 142 12.12 -2.62 4.56
N GLN A 143 13.27 -2.83 5.22
CA GLN A 143 14.03 -4.07 5.11
C GLN A 143 13.25 -5.27 5.65
N ASP A 144 12.54 -5.11 6.77
CA ASP A 144 11.72 -6.18 7.36
C ASP A 144 10.53 -6.57 6.47
N GLN A 145 9.89 -5.60 5.78
CA GLN A 145 8.89 -5.92 4.75
C GLN A 145 9.47 -6.77 3.62
N VAL A 146 10.70 -6.47 3.18
CA VAL A 146 11.39 -7.28 2.15
C VAL A 146 11.74 -8.67 2.67
N ARG A 147 12.20 -8.80 3.91
CA ARG A 147 12.57 -10.10 4.52
C ARG A 147 11.41 -11.09 4.58
N VAL A 148 10.20 -10.60 4.87
CA VAL A 148 9.02 -11.47 4.99
C VAL A 148 8.36 -11.82 3.67
N ALA A 149 8.81 -11.22 2.55
CA ALA A 149 8.24 -11.45 1.24
C ALA A 149 8.53 -12.87 0.72
N ASP A 150 7.53 -13.50 0.14
CA ASP A 150 7.68 -14.72 -0.66
C ASP A 150 8.00 -14.39 -2.12
N MET A 151 7.64 -13.18 -2.57
CA MET A 151 7.93 -12.62 -3.89
C MET A 151 8.17 -11.11 -3.77
N LEU A 152 9.16 -10.60 -4.49
CA LEU A 152 9.40 -9.17 -4.63
C LEU A 152 8.94 -8.71 -6.02
N LEU A 153 8.13 -7.66 -6.03
CA LEU A 153 7.59 -7.01 -7.22
C LEU A 153 8.28 -5.65 -7.35
N VAL A 154 9.28 -5.54 -8.21
CA VAL A 154 10.05 -4.31 -8.36
C VAL A 154 9.35 -3.39 -9.35
N SER A 155 8.94 -2.23 -8.86
CA SER A 155 8.22 -1.19 -9.62
C SER A 155 9.15 -0.02 -9.96
N LYS A 156 8.70 0.82 -10.90
CA LYS A 156 9.39 2.04 -11.35
C LYS A 156 10.80 1.79 -11.90
N THR A 157 10.98 0.65 -12.53
CA THR A 157 12.14 0.31 -13.34
C THR A 157 11.96 0.86 -14.77
N ASP A 158 13.05 0.89 -15.52
CA ASP A 158 13.11 1.23 -16.94
C ASP A 158 13.31 -0.01 -17.84
N GLY A 159 12.85 -1.18 -17.41
CA GLY A 159 12.99 -2.47 -18.09
C GLY A 159 14.00 -3.41 -17.45
N THR A 160 14.76 -2.95 -16.44
CA THR A 160 15.72 -3.79 -15.73
C THR A 160 15.79 -3.39 -14.25
N ILE A 161 16.01 -4.37 -13.38
CA ILE A 161 16.36 -4.13 -11.98
C ILE A 161 17.87 -3.85 -11.92
N ALA A 162 18.24 -2.65 -11.46
CA ALA A 162 19.65 -2.29 -11.32
C ALA A 162 20.40 -3.29 -10.41
N ASP A 163 21.61 -3.71 -10.81
CA ASP A 163 22.41 -4.72 -10.11
C ASP A 163 22.61 -4.40 -8.62
N GLY A 164 22.86 -3.14 -8.28
CA GLY A 164 23.02 -2.71 -6.88
C GLY A 164 21.76 -2.89 -6.03
N LEU A 165 20.58 -2.65 -6.61
CA LEU A 165 19.30 -2.91 -5.94
C LEU A 165 19.07 -4.41 -5.83
N ALA A 166 19.25 -5.16 -6.92
CA ALA A 166 19.06 -6.62 -6.92
C ALA A 166 19.92 -7.32 -5.86
N GLN A 167 21.20 -6.92 -5.73
CA GLN A 167 22.11 -7.45 -4.71
C GLN A 167 21.64 -7.11 -3.29
N ARG A 168 21.21 -5.87 -3.03
CA ARG A 168 20.68 -5.47 -1.71
C ARG A 168 19.44 -6.27 -1.33
N LEU A 169 18.52 -6.48 -2.27
CA LEU A 169 17.32 -7.27 -2.04
C LEU A 169 17.65 -8.75 -1.79
N THR A 170 18.58 -9.32 -2.57
CA THR A 170 19.05 -10.71 -2.38
C THR A 170 19.73 -10.92 -1.03
N ALA A 171 20.44 -9.92 -0.51
CA ALA A 171 21.04 -9.99 0.83
C ALA A 171 19.99 -10.04 1.96
N LEU A 172 18.77 -9.53 1.73
CA LEU A 172 17.68 -9.54 2.70
C LEU A 172 16.80 -10.78 2.60
N THR A 173 16.59 -11.30 1.38
CA THR A 173 15.65 -12.40 1.14
C THR A 173 16.03 -13.17 -0.13
N PRO A 174 15.90 -14.52 -0.14
CA PRO A 174 16.00 -15.32 -1.36
C PRO A 174 14.72 -15.30 -2.21
N ALA A 175 13.73 -14.43 -1.90
CA ALA A 175 12.53 -14.30 -2.69
C ALA A 175 12.83 -13.93 -4.14
N PRO A 176 12.13 -14.50 -5.13
CA PRO A 176 12.29 -14.10 -6.52
C PRO A 176 11.95 -12.61 -6.69
N GLN A 177 12.76 -11.94 -7.51
CA GLN A 177 12.57 -10.52 -7.84
C GLN A 177 11.98 -10.44 -9.26
N ILE A 178 10.80 -9.87 -9.38
CA ILE A 178 10.09 -9.70 -10.65
C ILE A 178 10.05 -8.22 -11.00
N ASP A 179 10.59 -7.88 -12.15
CA ASP A 179 10.45 -6.54 -12.72
C ASP A 179 9.03 -6.35 -13.29
N LEU A 180 8.28 -5.45 -12.71
CA LEU A 180 6.89 -5.21 -13.09
C LEU A 180 6.74 -4.55 -14.46
N SER A 181 7.76 -3.86 -14.95
CA SER A 181 7.77 -3.27 -16.29
C SER A 181 7.84 -4.33 -17.39
N MET A 182 8.41 -5.50 -17.06
CA MET A 182 8.57 -6.63 -17.97
C MET A 182 7.48 -7.71 -17.82
N ALA A 183 6.57 -7.56 -16.86
CA ALA A 183 5.51 -8.52 -16.63
C ALA A 183 4.25 -8.15 -17.47
N PRO A 184 3.97 -8.83 -18.59
CA PRO A 184 2.81 -8.51 -19.44
C PRO A 184 1.49 -8.83 -18.76
N GLU A 185 1.45 -9.87 -17.93
CA GLU A 185 0.30 -10.30 -17.13
C GLU A 185 0.69 -10.34 -15.65
N PHE A 186 -0.12 -9.74 -14.81
CA PHE A 186 0.15 -9.65 -13.38
C PHE A 186 -0.67 -10.66 -12.56
N ALA A 187 -1.90 -10.94 -12.97
CA ALA A 187 -2.79 -11.83 -12.23
C ALA A 187 -2.20 -13.23 -12.00
N PRO A 188 -1.61 -13.93 -12.99
CA PRO A 188 -1.00 -15.23 -12.76
C PRO A 188 0.15 -15.19 -11.73
N LEU A 189 0.94 -14.12 -11.72
CA LEU A 189 2.03 -13.95 -10.75
C LEU A 189 1.50 -13.85 -9.33
N LEU A 190 0.46 -13.04 -9.10
CA LEU A 190 -0.07 -12.80 -7.77
C LEU A 190 -0.96 -13.94 -7.27
N LEU A 191 -1.78 -14.55 -8.14
CA LEU A 191 -2.82 -15.49 -7.74
C LEU A 191 -2.34 -16.94 -7.66
N SER A 192 -1.27 -17.31 -8.38
CA SER A 192 -0.78 -18.68 -8.42
C SER A 192 0.74 -18.83 -8.47
N GLY A 193 1.47 -17.75 -8.69
CA GLY A 193 2.93 -17.79 -8.86
C GLY A 193 3.74 -17.72 -7.56
N ILE A 194 3.13 -17.38 -6.43
CA ILE A 194 3.83 -17.21 -5.17
C ILE A 194 4.02 -18.56 -4.49
N LEU A 195 5.27 -18.89 -4.16
CA LEU A 195 5.61 -20.07 -3.37
C LEU A 195 5.87 -19.64 -1.92
N PRO A 196 4.98 -19.99 -0.98
CA PRO A 196 5.13 -19.62 0.42
C PRO A 196 6.43 -20.16 1.04
N ARG A 197 7.07 -19.35 1.86
CA ARG A 197 8.34 -19.68 2.52
C ARG A 197 8.18 -19.66 4.05
N PRO A 198 9.13 -20.26 4.79
CA PRO A 198 9.17 -20.13 6.24
C PRO A 198 9.30 -18.66 6.68
N ALA A 199 8.64 -18.31 7.76
CA ALA A 199 8.71 -16.96 8.33
C ALA A 199 10.15 -16.60 8.73
N SER A 200 10.59 -15.39 8.37
CA SER A 200 11.88 -14.84 8.78
C SER A 200 11.72 -14.01 10.07
N PRO A 201 12.72 -14.04 10.97
CA PRO A 201 12.66 -13.22 12.18
C PRO A 201 12.75 -11.73 11.86
N LYS A 202 12.05 -10.91 12.65
CA LYS A 202 12.13 -9.44 12.55
C LYS A 202 13.39 -8.92 13.22
N THR A 203 13.91 -7.81 12.72
CA THR A 203 15.15 -7.20 13.22
C THR A 203 14.92 -5.99 14.11
N ALA A 204 13.77 -5.33 14.02
CA ALA A 204 13.48 -4.11 14.78
C ALA A 204 11.99 -4.00 15.17
N PRO A 205 11.66 -3.25 16.26
CA PRO A 205 10.29 -2.87 16.55
C PRO A 205 9.74 -1.95 15.46
N HIS A 206 8.43 -2.06 15.20
CA HIS A 206 7.75 -1.22 14.21
C HIS A 206 7.75 0.25 14.66
N PRO A 207 8.19 1.22 13.83
CA PRO A 207 8.15 2.63 14.19
C PRO A 207 6.73 3.13 14.44
N ALA A 208 6.57 4.10 15.34
CA ALA A 208 5.32 4.83 15.49
C ALA A 208 5.19 5.86 14.36
N TYR A 209 3.95 6.08 13.88
CA TYR A 209 3.64 7.05 12.84
C TYR A 209 2.65 8.11 13.32
N VAL A 210 2.80 9.32 12.81
CA VAL A 210 1.81 10.39 12.91
C VAL A 210 1.06 10.50 11.60
N GLY A 211 -0.27 10.36 11.69
CA GLY A 211 -1.18 10.60 10.60
C GLY A 211 -1.93 11.92 10.78
N TRP A 212 -2.22 12.58 9.67
CA TRP A 212 -3.03 13.77 9.61
C TRP A 212 -3.97 13.70 8.41
N SER A 213 -5.20 14.16 8.59
CA SER A 213 -6.19 14.28 7.54
C SER A 213 -6.76 15.70 7.50
N HIS A 214 -7.10 16.17 6.31
CA HIS A 214 -7.69 17.48 6.06
C HIS A 214 -8.90 17.34 5.13
N ASP A 215 -9.97 18.04 5.47
CA ASP A 215 -11.18 18.11 4.65
C ASP A 215 -11.69 19.57 4.66
N SER A 216 -11.79 20.19 3.47
CA SER A 216 -12.20 21.59 3.33
C SER A 216 -12.72 21.88 1.92
N ASP A 217 -13.17 23.13 1.72
CA ASP A 217 -13.52 23.66 0.39
C ASP A 217 -12.43 24.59 -0.19
N GLN A 218 -11.22 24.59 0.42
CA GLN A 218 -10.09 25.38 -0.03
C GLN A 218 -9.66 24.96 -1.45
N ARG A 219 -9.33 25.93 -2.30
CA ARG A 219 -8.94 25.71 -3.69
C ARG A 219 -7.49 26.08 -3.92
N PHE A 220 -6.84 25.37 -4.83
CA PHE A 220 -5.42 25.55 -5.13
C PHE A 220 -5.19 25.64 -6.64
N SER A 221 -4.24 26.50 -7.06
CA SER A 221 -3.65 26.38 -8.38
C SER A 221 -2.63 25.22 -8.39
N ARG A 222 -2.34 24.69 -9.58
CA ARG A 222 -1.29 23.65 -9.69
C ARG A 222 0.06 24.14 -9.20
N ALA A 223 0.40 25.40 -9.47
CA ALA A 223 1.67 25.99 -9.09
C ALA A 223 1.80 26.14 -7.57
N SER A 224 0.80 26.73 -6.91
CA SER A 224 0.81 26.91 -5.44
C SER A 224 0.84 25.56 -4.70
N LEU A 225 0.13 24.56 -5.24
CA LEU A 225 0.09 23.22 -4.69
C LEU A 225 1.46 22.52 -4.81
N PHE A 226 2.13 22.64 -5.97
CA PHE A 226 3.47 22.08 -6.17
C PHE A 226 4.48 22.70 -5.22
N GLU A 227 4.47 24.04 -5.09
CA GLU A 227 5.34 24.77 -4.16
C GLU A 227 5.12 24.32 -2.71
N LYS A 228 3.86 24.28 -2.25
CA LYS A 228 3.50 23.83 -0.91
C LYS A 228 3.95 22.41 -0.64
N LEU A 229 3.74 21.47 -1.58
CA LEU A 229 4.14 20.07 -1.43
C LEU A 229 5.67 19.90 -1.42
N THR A 230 6.41 20.75 -2.14
CA THR A 230 7.87 20.73 -2.16
C THR A 230 8.45 21.26 -0.83
N GLN A 231 7.77 22.21 -0.17
CA GLN A 231 8.15 22.77 1.12
C GLN A 231 7.67 21.96 2.34
N ALA A 232 7.04 20.81 2.11
CA ALA A 232 6.55 19.96 3.20
C ALA A 232 7.72 19.48 4.09
N PRO A 233 7.48 19.28 5.40
CA PRO A 233 8.49 18.78 6.35
C PRO A 233 9.20 17.53 5.81
N ALA A 234 10.52 17.44 6.00
CA ALA A 234 11.34 16.33 5.49
C ALA A 234 10.85 14.97 6.02
N ASN A 235 10.39 14.92 7.28
CA ASN A 235 9.87 13.72 7.91
C ASN A 235 8.41 13.41 7.56
N LEU A 236 7.78 14.20 6.69
CA LEU A 236 6.45 13.91 6.16
C LEU A 236 6.61 13.07 4.90
N TYR A 237 6.63 11.75 5.04
CA TYR A 237 7.05 10.84 3.97
C TYR A 237 6.01 10.59 2.90
N ARG A 238 4.72 10.73 3.22
CA ARG A 238 3.63 10.59 2.25
C ARG A 238 2.59 11.67 2.43
N ILE A 239 2.16 12.24 1.30
CA ILE A 239 0.95 13.06 1.20
C ILE A 239 0.16 12.52 0.01
N LYS A 240 -1.13 12.29 0.20
CA LYS A 240 -2.02 11.79 -0.83
C LYS A 240 -3.38 12.45 -0.69
N GLY A 241 -4.04 12.72 -1.81
CA GLY A 241 -5.41 13.21 -1.78
C GLY A 241 -5.87 13.85 -3.07
N ARG A 242 -7.03 14.47 -2.98
CA ARG A 242 -7.62 15.27 -4.04
C ARG A 242 -7.93 16.66 -3.50
N VAL A 243 -7.63 17.69 -4.28
CA VAL A 243 -7.87 19.09 -3.90
C VAL A 243 -8.65 19.80 -4.97
N LEU A 244 -9.55 20.70 -4.57
CA LEU A 244 -10.30 21.56 -5.48
C LEU A 244 -9.33 22.47 -6.23
N GLY A 245 -9.54 22.62 -7.54
CA GLY A 245 -8.74 23.48 -8.40
C GLY A 245 -9.26 24.92 -8.42
N LEU A 246 -8.35 25.88 -8.63
CA LEU A 246 -8.67 27.26 -9.03
C LEU A 246 -8.79 27.37 -10.56
N ASP A 247 -7.93 26.63 -11.26
CA ASP A 247 -7.72 26.66 -12.72
C ASP A 247 -8.07 25.32 -13.38
N ALA A 248 -8.65 24.38 -12.63
CA ALA A 248 -9.11 23.08 -13.07
C ALA A 248 -10.23 22.58 -12.13
N PRO A 249 -11.00 21.51 -12.47
CA PRO A 249 -11.98 20.93 -11.56
C PRO A 249 -11.36 20.47 -10.25
N GLY A 250 -10.15 19.90 -10.31
CA GLY A 250 -9.38 19.48 -9.14
C GLY A 250 -8.04 18.87 -9.53
N TRP A 251 -7.28 18.54 -8.51
CA TRP A 251 -5.95 17.95 -8.60
C TRP A 251 -5.87 16.72 -7.68
N GLU A 252 -5.47 15.60 -8.24
CA GLU A 252 -5.01 14.44 -7.47
C GLU A 252 -3.53 14.60 -7.20
N ILE A 253 -3.14 14.46 -5.94
CA ILE A 253 -1.76 14.64 -5.49
C ILE A 253 -1.21 13.39 -4.86
N HIS A 254 0.04 13.10 -5.19
CA HIS A 254 0.86 12.08 -4.55
C HIS A 254 2.24 12.66 -4.26
N ARG A 255 2.67 12.61 -3.01
CA ARG A 255 4.05 12.91 -2.62
C ARG A 255 4.60 11.74 -1.82
N VAL A 256 5.79 11.26 -2.22
CA VAL A 256 6.54 10.23 -1.50
C VAL A 256 7.99 10.69 -1.41
N GLY A 257 8.51 10.85 -0.20
CA GLY A 257 9.79 11.50 0.01
C GLY A 257 9.82 12.90 -0.61
N THR A 258 10.69 13.14 -1.59
CA THR A 258 10.80 14.41 -2.33
C THR A 258 10.06 14.41 -3.67
N GLN A 259 9.55 13.25 -4.11
CA GLN A 259 8.85 13.15 -5.38
C GLN A 259 7.40 13.64 -5.25
N VAL A 260 7.00 14.55 -6.14
CA VAL A 260 5.66 15.14 -6.21
C VAL A 260 5.04 14.85 -7.58
N ASP A 261 3.88 14.20 -7.58
CA ASP A 261 3.04 13.99 -8.76
C ASP A 261 1.70 14.69 -8.57
N ILE A 262 1.28 15.49 -9.58
CA ILE A 262 0.02 16.25 -9.55
C ILE A 262 -0.68 16.04 -10.89
N LYS A 263 -1.84 15.39 -10.86
CA LYS A 263 -2.68 15.09 -12.03
C LYS A 263 -4.04 15.79 -11.92
N ARG A 264 -4.64 16.13 -13.07
CA ARG A 264 -6.01 16.63 -13.09
C ARG A 264 -6.99 15.52 -12.69
N CYS A 265 -7.95 15.88 -11.86
CA CYS A 265 -9.08 15.02 -11.50
C CYS A 265 -10.34 15.86 -11.28
N GLU A 266 -11.47 15.20 -11.11
CA GLU A 266 -12.67 15.80 -10.55
C GLU A 266 -12.76 15.45 -9.07
N THR A 267 -13.11 16.42 -8.24
CA THR A 267 -13.33 16.22 -6.81
C THR A 267 -14.36 17.21 -6.29
N PRO A 268 -15.28 16.79 -5.42
CA PRO A 268 -16.24 17.69 -4.79
C PRO A 268 -15.64 18.51 -3.65
N ARG A 269 -14.50 18.08 -3.07
CA ARG A 269 -13.87 18.70 -1.90
C ARG A 269 -12.35 18.52 -1.91
N THR A 270 -11.66 19.33 -1.12
CA THR A 270 -10.25 19.16 -0.81
C THR A 270 -10.11 18.19 0.35
N GLN A 271 -9.61 16.99 0.04
CA GLN A 271 -9.39 15.91 0.99
C GLN A 271 -7.96 15.37 0.88
N LEU A 272 -7.22 15.39 1.98
CA LEU A 272 -5.83 15.00 2.05
C LEU A 272 -5.57 14.11 3.25
N VAL A 273 -4.64 13.20 3.08
CA VAL A 273 -3.98 12.48 4.17
C VAL A 273 -2.48 12.66 4.08
N ALA A 274 -1.84 12.80 5.23
CA ALA A 274 -0.40 12.89 5.34
C ALA A 274 0.12 11.96 6.44
N LEU A 275 1.31 11.39 6.25
CA LEU A 275 1.88 10.38 7.12
C LEU A 275 3.41 10.52 7.20
N GLY A 276 3.93 10.43 8.42
CA GLY A 276 5.36 10.37 8.69
C GLY A 276 5.68 9.73 10.04
N PRO A 277 6.94 9.29 10.28
CA PRO A 277 7.32 8.70 11.56
C PRO A 277 7.17 9.71 12.70
N ALA A 278 6.66 9.26 13.85
CA ALA A 278 6.45 10.10 15.02
C ALA A 278 7.77 10.64 15.63
N ALA A 279 8.89 10.00 15.30
CA ALA A 279 10.21 10.50 15.68
C ALA A 279 10.54 11.76 14.85
N GLY A 280 10.42 12.92 15.47
CA GLY A 280 10.75 14.22 14.85
C GLY A 280 9.62 14.82 13.98
N LEU A 281 8.39 14.32 14.09
CA LEU A 281 7.21 14.90 13.45
C LEU A 281 6.03 14.84 14.41
N THR A 282 5.35 15.98 14.60
CA THR A 282 4.10 16.05 15.35
C THR A 282 2.94 16.39 14.42
N ARG A 283 1.72 16.10 14.87
CA ARG A 283 0.50 16.54 14.15
C ARG A 283 0.47 18.07 13.97
N GLN A 284 0.91 18.80 14.98
CA GLN A 284 0.95 20.27 14.93
C GLN A 284 1.92 20.78 13.85
N ASP A 285 3.05 20.10 13.62
CA ASP A 285 3.99 20.48 12.54
C ASP A 285 3.32 20.34 11.17
N ILE A 286 2.51 19.30 10.97
CA ILE A 286 1.78 19.10 9.73
C ILE A 286 0.68 20.16 9.55
N GLU A 287 -0.06 20.46 10.62
CA GLU A 287 -1.11 21.50 10.63
C GLU A 287 -0.52 22.88 10.33
N ASN A 288 0.61 23.24 10.97
CA ASN A 288 1.29 24.50 10.74
C ASN A 288 1.80 24.63 9.29
N TRP A 289 2.41 23.57 8.75
CA TRP A 289 2.84 23.54 7.35
C TRP A 289 1.67 23.72 6.39
N TRP A 290 0.57 23.03 6.64
CA TRP A 290 -0.59 23.13 5.75
C TRP A 290 -1.28 24.49 5.81
N ALA A 291 -1.31 25.13 6.98
CA ALA A 291 -1.91 26.44 7.19
C ALA A 291 -1.06 27.61 6.63
N ALA A 292 0.27 27.47 6.55
CA ALA A 292 1.19 28.43 5.98
C ALA A 292 1.01 28.59 4.46
#